data_b03076162cb17a6c057a37d763099d46
#
_entry.id   b03076162cb17a6c057a37d763099d46
#
_cell.length_a   1.000
_cell.length_b   1.000
_cell.length_c   1.000
_cell.angle_alpha   90.00
_cell.angle_beta   90.00
_cell.angle_gamma   90.00
#
_symmetry.space_group_name_H-M   'P 1'
#
loop_
_entity.id
_entity.type
_entity.pdbx_description
1 polymer ?
#
loop_
_entity_poly.entity_id
_entity_poly.type
_entity_poly.pdbx_seq_one_letter_code
_entity_poly.pdbx_strand_id
1 'polypeptide(L)' 'MIIKLKSVADVDRFVKMAETYRGDVNVRCVHNHSVTVDGKSLISVAHLNLEDDLEVKLISSDADEIRRFENGMRQFDGQA' A
#
# COMPACT_ATOMS: atom_id res chain seq x y z
N MET A 1 5.29 1.69 6.52
CA MET A 1 4.55 2.97 6.35
C MET A 1 3.07 2.68 6.48
N ILE A 2 2.36 3.53 7.19
CA ILE A 2 0.93 3.32 7.46
C ILE A 2 0.12 4.21 6.54
N ILE A 3 -0.86 3.61 5.86
CA ILE A 3 -1.77 4.34 4.98
C ILE A 3 -3.22 4.01 5.31
N LYS A 4 -4.14 4.79 4.76
CA LYS A 4 -5.59 4.57 4.85
C LYS A 4 -6.20 4.70 3.47
N LEU A 5 -6.97 3.71 3.05
CA LEU A 5 -7.71 3.75 1.80
C LEU A 5 -9.18 3.95 2.14
N LYS A 6 -9.73 5.12 1.79
CA LYS A 6 -11.03 5.57 2.26
C LYS A 6 -12.18 5.31 1.28
N SER A 7 -11.83 4.91 0.04
CA SER A 7 -12.82 4.74 -1.01
C SER A 7 -12.32 3.75 -2.05
N VAL A 8 -13.22 3.28 -2.92
CA VAL A 8 -12.84 2.45 -4.06
C VAL A 8 -11.87 3.19 -4.97
N ALA A 9 -12.05 4.50 -5.14
CA ALA A 9 -11.14 5.31 -5.94
C ALA A 9 -9.73 5.32 -5.34
N ASP A 10 -9.61 5.36 -4.02
CA ASP A 10 -8.31 5.28 -3.34
C ASP A 10 -7.63 3.92 -3.59
N VAL A 11 -8.40 2.83 -3.54
CA VAL A 11 -7.88 1.48 -3.82
C VAL A 11 -7.30 1.43 -5.23
N ASP A 12 -8.05 1.93 -6.21
CA ASP A 12 -7.61 1.95 -7.60
C ASP A 12 -6.34 2.78 -7.78
N ARG A 13 -6.29 3.97 -7.20
CA ARG A 13 -5.10 4.82 -7.27
C ARG A 13 -3.90 4.18 -6.61
N PHE A 14 -4.10 3.54 -5.47
CA PHE A 14 -3.03 2.85 -4.75
C PHE A 14 -2.42 1.74 -5.61
N VAL A 15 -3.27 0.88 -6.16
CA VAL A 15 -2.80 -0.25 -6.97
C VAL A 15 -2.07 0.24 -8.22
N LYS A 16 -2.61 1.24 -8.90
CA LYS A 16 -1.95 1.80 -10.09
C LYS A 16 -0.60 2.41 -9.75
N MET A 17 -0.49 3.06 -8.61
CA MET A 17 0.79 3.60 -8.16
C MET A 17 1.76 2.47 -7.80
N ALA A 18 1.28 1.45 -7.09
CA ALA A 18 2.12 0.31 -6.70
C ALA A 18 2.71 -0.39 -7.92
N GLU A 19 1.96 -0.48 -9.02
CA GLU A 19 2.42 -1.10 -10.25
C GLU A 19 3.60 -0.36 -10.89
N THR A 20 3.83 0.91 -10.55
CA THR A 20 4.94 1.68 -11.13
C THR A 20 6.29 1.37 -10.50
N TYR A 21 6.33 0.67 -9.38
CA TYR A 21 7.57 0.32 -8.70
C TYR A 21 8.08 -1.03 -9.19
N ARG A 22 9.41 -1.20 -9.22
CA ARG A 22 10.04 -2.47 -9.62
C ARG A 22 9.98 -3.50 -8.51
N GLY A 23 10.16 -3.06 -7.26
CA GLY A 23 10.13 -3.94 -6.11
C GLY A 23 8.72 -4.39 -5.79
N ASP A 24 8.61 -5.47 -5.03
CA ASP A 24 7.33 -5.95 -4.56
C ASP A 24 6.76 -4.99 -3.52
N VAL A 25 5.45 -4.79 -3.56
CA VAL A 25 4.72 -3.98 -2.59
C VAL A 25 3.85 -4.91 -1.76
N ASN A 26 4.14 -4.99 -0.47
CA ASN A 26 3.41 -5.85 0.46
C ASN A 26 2.47 -4.98 1.30
N VAL A 27 1.25 -5.46 1.49
CA VAL A 27 0.20 -4.75 2.23
C VAL A 27 -0.41 -5.70 3.25
N ARG A 28 -0.60 -5.21 4.47
CA ARG A 28 -1.32 -5.95 5.51
C ARG A 28 -2.07 -4.99 6.42
N CYS A 29 -3.12 -5.47 7.06
CA CYS A 29 -3.83 -4.68 8.06
C CYS A 29 -2.99 -4.52 9.32
N VAL A 30 -3.02 -3.34 9.92
CA VAL A 30 -2.25 -3.06 11.15
C VAL A 30 -2.70 -3.98 12.28
N HIS A 31 -3.99 -4.28 12.38
CA HIS A 31 -4.53 -5.10 13.45
C HIS A 31 -4.71 -6.59 13.08
N ASN A 32 -4.27 -6.99 11.88
CA ASN A 32 -4.30 -8.39 11.47
C ASN A 32 -3.13 -8.69 10.54
N HIS A 33 -2.00 -9.08 11.11
CA HIS A 33 -0.77 -9.35 10.36
C HIS A 33 -0.72 -10.76 9.77
N SER A 34 -1.76 -11.58 9.99
CA SER A 34 -1.76 -12.96 9.51
C SER A 34 -1.86 -13.07 7.99
N VAL A 35 -2.32 -12.02 7.33
CA VAL A 35 -2.47 -12.00 5.87
C VAL A 35 -1.70 -10.81 5.31
N THR A 36 -0.74 -11.12 4.42
CA THR A 36 -0.02 -10.10 3.64
C THR A 36 -0.38 -10.34 2.18
N VAL A 37 -0.77 -9.27 1.49
CA VAL A 37 -1.18 -9.36 0.10
C VAL A 37 -0.28 -8.52 -0.80
N ASP A 38 -0.32 -8.82 -2.11
CA ASP A 38 0.40 -8.07 -3.12
C ASP A 38 -0.31 -6.73 -3.37
N GLY A 39 0.37 -5.62 -3.11
CA GLY A 39 -0.17 -4.28 -3.33
C GLY A 39 -0.42 -3.95 -4.79
N LYS A 40 0.12 -4.74 -5.71
CA LYS A 40 -0.10 -4.58 -7.15
C LYS A 40 -1.33 -5.35 -7.65
N SER A 41 -2.01 -6.09 -6.75
CA SER A 41 -3.21 -6.87 -7.08
C SER A 41 -4.45 -6.15 -6.57
N LEU A 42 -5.24 -5.61 -7.48
CA LEU A 42 -6.48 -4.90 -7.13
C LEU A 42 -7.43 -5.78 -6.31
N ILE A 43 -7.62 -7.03 -6.74
CA ILE A 43 -8.53 -7.95 -6.06
C ILE A 43 -8.05 -8.22 -4.64
N SER A 44 -6.76 -8.47 -4.46
CA SER A 44 -6.20 -8.78 -3.13
C SER A 44 -6.31 -7.60 -2.18
N VAL A 45 -5.99 -6.40 -2.64
CA VAL A 45 -6.09 -5.19 -1.82
C VAL A 45 -7.55 -4.90 -1.46
N ALA A 46 -8.46 -5.06 -2.42
CA ALA A 46 -9.89 -4.82 -2.20
C ALA A 46 -10.52 -5.76 -1.18
N HIS A 47 -9.91 -6.94 -0.96
CA HIS A 47 -10.40 -7.90 0.02
C HIS A 47 -9.90 -7.64 1.44
N LEU A 48 -8.98 -6.72 1.64
CA LEU A 48 -8.54 -6.35 2.98
C LEU A 48 -9.64 -5.58 3.71
N ASN A 49 -9.58 -5.58 5.04
CA ASN A 49 -10.45 -4.71 5.83
C ASN A 49 -9.99 -3.27 5.69
N LEU A 50 -10.62 -2.50 4.79
CA LEU A 50 -10.22 -1.13 4.50
C LEU A 50 -10.64 -0.13 5.59
N GLU A 51 -11.41 -0.57 6.58
CA GLU A 51 -11.68 0.26 7.76
C GLU A 51 -10.46 0.34 8.68
N ASP A 52 -9.57 -0.64 8.60
CA ASP A 52 -8.32 -0.65 9.34
C ASP A 52 -7.27 0.20 8.60
N ASP A 53 -6.28 0.67 9.34
CA ASP A 53 -5.07 1.22 8.74
C ASP A 53 -4.27 0.07 8.12
N LEU A 54 -3.56 0.37 7.04
CA LEU A 54 -2.78 -0.61 6.31
C LEU A 54 -1.29 -0.29 6.45
N GLU A 55 -0.51 -1.33 6.70
CA GLU A 55 0.94 -1.23 6.67
C GLU A 55 1.41 -1.64 5.29
N VAL A 56 2.15 -0.76 4.61
CA VAL A 56 2.69 -1.02 3.28
C VAL A 56 4.20 -0.98 3.31
N LYS A 57 4.81 -1.87 2.54
CA LYS A 57 6.26 -1.98 2.48
C LYS A 57 6.68 -2.27 1.04
N LEU A 58 7.68 -1.50 0.57
CA LEU A 58 8.35 -1.77 -0.69
C LEU A 58 9.58 -2.62 -0.42
N ILE A 59 9.70 -3.75 -1.10
CA ILE A 59 10.87 -4.61 -1.03
C ILE A 59 11.82 -4.18 -2.16
N SER A 60 12.81 -3.37 -1.82
CA SER A 60 13.75 -2.84 -2.80
C SER A 60 15.07 -2.53 -2.11
N SER A 61 16.18 -2.67 -2.84
CA SER A 61 17.51 -2.23 -2.41
C SER A 61 17.88 -0.86 -3.01
N ASP A 62 17.00 -0.29 -3.85
CA ASP A 62 17.21 1.00 -4.48
C ASP A 62 16.66 2.11 -3.60
N ALA A 63 17.58 2.92 -3.03
CA ALA A 63 17.19 4.00 -2.13
C ALA A 63 16.32 5.05 -2.82
N ASP A 64 16.55 5.31 -4.10
CA ASP A 64 15.74 6.28 -4.85
C ASP A 64 14.32 5.76 -5.05
N GLU A 65 14.16 4.47 -5.32
CA GLU A 65 12.83 3.86 -5.45
C GLU A 65 12.08 3.89 -4.13
N ILE A 66 12.77 3.58 -3.03
CA ILE A 66 12.16 3.63 -1.69
C ILE A 66 11.68 5.05 -1.38
N ARG A 67 12.47 6.06 -1.73
CA ARG A 67 12.11 7.47 -1.52
C ARG A 67 10.88 7.85 -2.34
N ARG A 68 10.82 7.44 -3.61
CA ARG A 68 9.66 7.69 -4.46
C ARG A 68 8.41 7.01 -3.92
N PHE A 69 8.57 5.78 -3.42
CA PHE A 69 7.48 5.04 -2.81
C PHE A 69 6.92 5.78 -1.58
N GLU A 70 7.80 6.18 -0.67
CA GLU A 70 7.38 6.89 0.55
C GLU A 70 6.69 8.21 0.20
N ASN A 71 7.23 8.96 -0.75
CA ASN A 71 6.62 10.21 -1.18
C ASN A 71 5.25 9.98 -1.83
N GLY A 72 5.14 8.95 -2.67
CA GLY A 72 3.87 8.64 -3.33
C GLY A 72 2.79 8.17 -2.37
N MET A 73 3.18 7.41 -1.34
CA MET A 73 2.23 6.87 -0.38
C MET A 73 1.67 7.91 0.59
N ARG A 74 2.31 9.09 0.70
CA ARG A 74 1.83 10.14 1.61
C ARG A 74 0.43 10.63 1.28
N GLN A 75 0.01 10.53 0.02
CA GLN A 75 -1.36 10.91 -0.34
C GLN A 75 -2.42 10.02 0.32
N PHE A 76 -2.02 8.84 0.81
CA PHE A 76 -2.90 7.91 1.49
C PHE A 76 -2.63 7.88 3.00
N ASP A 77 -1.98 8.89 3.55
CA ASP A 77 -1.58 8.92 4.95
C ASP A 77 -2.80 8.73 5.86
N GLY A 78 -2.76 7.67 6.65
CA GLY A 78 -3.84 7.35 7.58
C GLY A 78 -3.74 8.05 8.91
N GLN A 79 -2.70 8.84 9.12
CA GLN A 79 -2.44 9.52 10.39
C GLN A 79 -2.75 11.02 10.34
N ALA A 80 -3.62 11.37 9.45
CA ALA A 80 -4.00 12.78 9.27
C ALA A 80 -4.49 13.41 10.55
#